data_91e138a0d375b46c5aae867f7f7f67e8
#
_entry.id   91e138a0d375b46c5aae867f7f7f67e8
#
_cell.length_a   1.000
_cell.length_b   1.000
_cell.length_c   1.000
_cell.angle_alpha   90.00
_cell.angle_beta   90.00
_cell.angle_gamma   90.00
#
_symmetry.space_group_name_H-M   'P 1'
#
loop_
_entity.id
_entity.type
_entity.pdbx_description
1 polymer ?
#
loop_
_entity_poly.entity_id
_entity_poly.type
_entity_poly.pdbx_seq_one_letter_code
_entity_poly.pdbx_strand_id
1 'polypeptide(L)'
;MAKEQILVKPKKKKNGVGQYILGFFLALYTLFCAAPVVLTVISAFTDDKELKTSGFTYFPQHWSMAGMNAVLRYGKQLGTSYGVTIFVTVVGTFVGLLVMSMFAYSLSRPQFRMRYGLSIYLLIPMLFNGGQLSSYVIFTGVYHLKDSMLLLILPICVTTMNVIILRTYIQNSIPEELMDAARIDGAGEYRTFFQITLPLMKPTLAAVGFMMATTYWNDWQNAYLYIESKSKQPLQLLLIKIQKSIETLLSNKNIPSAVIAAMGGSIPQWSATMATVIIVIGPVIIAYPFFQKYFVKGLTVGSVKG
;
A
#
# COMPACT_ATOMS: atom_id res chain seq x y z
N MET A 1 48.00 -4.50 27.42
CA MET A 1 48.28 -3.59 26.28
C MET A 1 47.00 -3.59 25.40
N ALA A 2 46.19 -2.56 25.57
CA ALA A 2 44.95 -2.37 24.80
C ALA A 2 45.35 -1.72 23.45
N LYS A 3 45.01 -2.39 22.34
CA LYS A 3 45.13 -1.82 20.98
C LYS A 3 44.01 -0.81 20.77
N GLU A 4 44.38 0.45 20.75
CA GLU A 4 43.54 1.58 20.30
C GLU A 4 43.13 1.34 18.85
N GLN A 5 41.84 1.01 18.63
CA GLN A 5 41.26 1.00 17.28
C GLN A 5 41.10 2.45 16.83
N ILE A 6 42.02 2.90 15.98
CA ILE A 6 41.94 4.17 15.29
C ILE A 6 40.72 4.14 14.36
N LEU A 7 39.65 4.77 14.79
CA LEU A 7 38.47 5.05 13.96
C LEU A 7 38.90 6.01 12.82
N VAL A 8 39.29 5.42 11.69
CA VAL A 8 39.54 6.20 10.45
C VAL A 8 38.18 6.74 9.97
N LYS A 9 37.91 8.02 10.25
CA LYS A 9 36.78 8.75 9.65
C LYS A 9 36.87 8.65 8.13
N PRO A 10 35.81 8.16 7.44
CA PRO A 10 35.83 8.10 5.98
C PRO A 10 36.06 9.49 5.40
N LYS A 11 37.16 9.66 4.64
CA LYS A 11 37.41 10.89 3.89
C LYS A 11 36.21 11.17 2.98
N LYS A 12 35.53 12.32 3.15
CA LYS A 12 34.53 12.81 2.19
C LYS A 12 35.18 12.86 0.81
N LYS A 13 34.84 11.92 -0.06
CA LYS A 13 35.23 12.01 -1.48
C LYS A 13 34.67 13.32 -2.01
N LYS A 14 35.55 14.17 -2.57
CA LYS A 14 35.13 15.37 -3.31
C LYS A 14 34.21 14.88 -4.46
N ASN A 15 33.03 15.45 -4.51
CA ASN A 15 32.06 15.11 -5.56
C ASN A 15 32.71 15.46 -6.92
N GLY A 16 32.94 14.47 -7.75
CA GLY A 16 33.44 14.69 -9.12
C GLY A 16 32.33 15.32 -9.99
N VAL A 17 32.73 15.98 -11.08
CA VAL A 17 31.79 16.59 -12.05
C VAL A 17 30.68 15.64 -12.47
N GLY A 18 30.98 14.34 -12.62
CA GLY A 18 29.99 13.31 -12.95
C GLY A 18 28.85 13.18 -11.92
N GLN A 19 29.11 13.44 -10.64
CA GLN A 19 28.05 13.40 -9.62
C GLN A 19 27.09 14.59 -9.72
N TYR A 20 27.59 15.76 -10.12
CA TYR A 20 26.74 16.94 -10.36
C TYR A 20 25.87 16.75 -11.60
N ILE A 21 26.44 16.17 -12.68
CA ILE A 21 25.70 15.83 -13.90
C ILE A 21 24.59 14.80 -13.58
N LEU A 22 24.93 13.72 -12.88
CA LEU A 22 23.97 12.72 -12.44
C LEU A 22 22.88 13.33 -11.56
N GLY A 23 23.27 14.18 -10.60
CA GLY A 23 22.36 14.91 -9.72
C GLY A 23 21.38 15.80 -10.49
N PHE A 24 21.86 16.50 -11.52
CA PHE A 24 21.01 17.32 -12.39
C PHE A 24 19.96 16.47 -13.14
N PHE A 25 20.37 15.36 -13.77
CA PHE A 25 19.44 14.48 -14.46
C PHE A 25 18.41 13.84 -13.51
N LEU A 26 18.84 13.43 -12.30
CA LEU A 26 17.92 12.90 -11.29
C LEU A 26 16.93 13.97 -10.80
N ALA A 27 17.37 15.21 -10.61
CA ALA A 27 16.49 16.31 -10.23
C ALA A 27 15.46 16.61 -11.33
N LEU A 28 15.90 16.66 -12.59
CA LEU A 28 15.01 16.86 -13.74
C LEU A 28 13.97 15.72 -13.84
N TYR A 29 14.41 14.48 -13.68
CA TYR A 29 13.52 13.31 -13.66
C TYR A 29 12.52 13.38 -12.49
N THR A 30 12.96 13.78 -11.31
CA THR A 30 12.09 13.97 -10.15
C THR A 30 11.03 15.04 -10.41
N LEU A 31 11.41 16.18 -10.99
CA LEU A 31 10.45 17.23 -11.38
C LEU A 31 9.44 16.72 -12.40
N PHE A 32 9.88 15.96 -13.39
CA PHE A 32 8.99 15.34 -14.38
C PHE A 32 7.99 14.38 -13.73
N CYS A 33 8.42 13.56 -12.78
CA CYS A 33 7.55 12.65 -12.03
C CYS A 33 6.59 13.41 -11.08
N ALA A 34 7.01 14.54 -10.51
CA ALA A 34 6.19 15.36 -9.63
C ALA A 34 5.13 16.18 -10.39
N ALA A 35 5.41 16.53 -11.64
CA ALA A 35 4.54 17.38 -12.45
C ALA A 35 3.07 16.90 -12.54
N PRO A 36 2.76 15.61 -12.84
CA PRO A 36 1.38 15.12 -12.87
C PRO A 36 0.68 15.24 -11.51
N VAL A 37 1.41 15.04 -10.40
CA VAL A 37 0.84 15.16 -9.05
C VAL A 37 0.45 16.61 -8.75
N VAL A 38 1.32 17.56 -9.09
CA VAL A 38 1.02 19.00 -8.96
C VAL A 38 -0.15 19.38 -9.83
N LEU A 39 -0.22 18.90 -11.07
CA LEU A 39 -1.34 19.13 -11.97
C LEU A 39 -2.66 18.60 -11.40
N THR A 40 -2.64 17.41 -10.79
CA THR A 40 -3.81 16.83 -10.12
C THR A 40 -4.29 17.72 -8.97
N VAL A 41 -3.36 18.23 -8.14
CA VAL A 41 -3.70 19.14 -7.05
C VAL A 41 -4.32 20.44 -7.59
N ILE A 42 -3.72 21.07 -8.59
CA ILE A 42 -4.23 22.29 -9.20
C ILE A 42 -5.63 22.04 -9.79
N SER A 43 -5.79 20.96 -10.54
CA SER A 43 -7.07 20.62 -11.20
C SER A 43 -8.21 20.33 -10.21
N ALA A 44 -7.90 19.82 -9.02
CA ALA A 44 -8.91 19.62 -7.98
C ALA A 44 -9.52 20.94 -7.47
N PHE A 45 -8.78 22.05 -7.59
CA PHE A 45 -9.20 23.40 -7.21
C PHE A 45 -9.51 24.29 -8.41
N THR A 46 -9.63 23.73 -9.63
CA THR A 46 -9.98 24.47 -10.84
C THR A 46 -11.47 24.35 -11.13
N ASP A 47 -12.06 25.39 -11.72
CA ASP A 47 -13.47 25.36 -12.15
C ASP A 47 -13.68 24.27 -13.22
N ASP A 48 -14.75 23.49 -13.06
CA ASP A 48 -15.02 22.33 -13.94
C ASP A 48 -15.35 22.74 -15.38
N LYS A 49 -15.88 23.96 -15.60
CA LYS A 49 -16.11 24.49 -16.95
C LYS A 49 -14.78 24.74 -17.65
N GLU A 50 -13.82 25.33 -16.96
CA GLU A 50 -12.48 25.57 -17.49
C GLU A 50 -11.77 24.24 -17.82
N LEU A 51 -11.86 23.24 -16.93
CA LEU A 51 -11.31 21.91 -17.20
C LEU A 51 -11.92 21.23 -18.44
N LYS A 52 -13.21 21.49 -18.74
CA LYS A 52 -13.89 20.96 -19.91
C LYS A 52 -13.53 21.70 -21.21
N THR A 53 -13.31 23.00 -21.14
CA THR A 53 -13.07 23.84 -22.34
C THR A 53 -11.60 23.95 -22.70
N SER A 54 -10.75 24.20 -21.69
CA SER A 54 -9.30 24.47 -21.87
C SER A 54 -8.43 23.26 -21.50
N GLY A 55 -9.01 22.20 -20.91
CA GLY A 55 -8.28 21.03 -20.45
C GLY A 55 -7.54 21.28 -19.13
N PHE A 56 -6.63 20.33 -18.81
CA PHE A 56 -5.82 20.43 -17.61
C PHE A 56 -4.65 21.38 -17.81
N THR A 57 -4.56 22.41 -16.95
CA THR A 57 -3.50 23.43 -17.03
C THR A 57 -2.86 23.66 -15.66
N TYR A 58 -1.57 24.04 -15.65
CA TYR A 58 -0.86 24.43 -14.42
C TYR A 58 -1.22 25.85 -13.95
N PHE A 59 -1.81 26.65 -14.80
CA PHE A 59 -2.17 28.05 -14.51
C PHE A 59 -3.65 28.30 -14.83
N PRO A 60 -4.59 27.81 -13.97
CA PRO A 60 -6.01 28.04 -14.19
C PRO A 60 -6.37 29.51 -13.99
N GLN A 61 -7.33 29.99 -14.77
CA GLN A 61 -7.84 31.35 -14.63
C GLN A 61 -8.95 31.45 -13.56
N HIS A 62 -9.67 30.34 -13.33
CA HIS A 62 -10.81 30.32 -12.39
C HIS A 62 -10.59 29.21 -11.36
N TRP A 63 -10.31 29.64 -10.12
CA TRP A 63 -10.19 28.72 -8.98
C TRP A 63 -11.58 28.42 -8.39
N SER A 64 -11.83 27.15 -8.04
CA SER A 64 -13.10 26.70 -7.48
C SER A 64 -12.90 25.59 -6.45
N MET A 65 -13.66 25.65 -5.36
CA MET A 65 -13.74 24.60 -4.35
C MET A 65 -14.87 23.59 -4.64
N ALA A 66 -15.56 23.72 -5.77
CA ALA A 66 -16.74 22.90 -6.07
C ALA A 66 -16.43 21.40 -6.07
N GLY A 67 -15.31 20.99 -6.66
CA GLY A 67 -14.85 19.60 -6.67
C GLY A 67 -14.60 19.04 -5.28
N MET A 68 -13.82 19.75 -4.47
CA MET A 68 -13.53 19.37 -3.09
C MET A 68 -14.82 19.34 -2.24
N ASN A 69 -15.67 20.34 -2.34
CA ASN A 69 -16.94 20.41 -1.62
C ASN A 69 -17.89 19.27 -2.00
N ALA A 70 -17.91 18.84 -3.27
CA ALA A 70 -18.71 17.70 -3.71
C ALA A 70 -18.32 16.40 -2.96
N VAL A 71 -17.05 16.20 -2.71
CA VAL A 71 -16.56 15.02 -1.95
C VAL A 71 -16.77 15.23 -0.45
N LEU A 72 -16.49 16.42 0.09
CA LEU A 72 -16.61 16.72 1.52
C LEU A 72 -18.07 16.73 2.02
N ARG A 73 -19.08 16.86 1.13
CA ARG A 73 -20.49 16.66 1.49
C ARG A 73 -20.77 15.28 2.10
N TYR A 74 -19.96 14.28 1.79
CA TYR A 74 -20.03 12.96 2.40
C TYR A 74 -19.27 12.86 3.74
N GLY A 75 -18.99 13.98 4.41
CA GLY A 75 -18.06 14.11 5.54
C GLY A 75 -18.18 13.03 6.61
N LYS A 76 -19.39 12.73 7.13
CA LYS A 76 -19.59 11.66 8.12
C LYS A 76 -19.23 10.27 7.54
N GLN A 77 -19.70 9.99 6.33
CA GLN A 77 -19.39 8.73 5.65
C GLN A 77 -17.92 8.64 5.31
N LEU A 78 -17.29 9.74 4.88
CA LEU A 78 -15.86 9.83 4.58
C LEU A 78 -15.02 9.50 5.83
N GLY A 79 -15.35 10.08 6.99
CA GLY A 79 -14.69 9.78 8.25
C GLY A 79 -14.81 8.30 8.66
N THR A 80 -16.01 7.73 8.52
CA THR A 80 -16.22 6.28 8.77
C THR A 80 -15.38 5.43 7.82
N SER A 81 -15.37 5.76 6.54
CA SER A 81 -14.62 5.02 5.52
C SER A 81 -13.11 5.13 5.71
N TYR A 82 -12.59 6.27 6.18
CA TYR A 82 -11.19 6.39 6.62
C TYR A 82 -10.90 5.46 7.79
N GLY A 83 -11.75 5.44 8.81
CA GLY A 83 -11.60 4.55 9.96
C GLY A 83 -11.55 3.08 9.55
N VAL A 84 -12.45 2.65 8.67
CA VAL A 84 -12.47 1.28 8.12
C VAL A 84 -11.18 0.99 7.35
N THR A 85 -10.75 1.88 6.46
CA THR A 85 -9.52 1.69 5.67
C THR A 85 -8.27 1.59 6.56
N ILE A 86 -8.14 2.49 7.54
CA ILE A 86 -7.02 2.48 8.48
C ILE A 86 -7.03 1.17 9.29
N PHE A 87 -8.19 0.77 9.81
CA PHE A 87 -8.33 -0.47 10.57
C PHE A 87 -7.92 -1.70 9.73
N VAL A 88 -8.48 -1.84 8.52
CA VAL A 88 -8.19 -2.97 7.63
C VAL A 88 -6.70 -2.97 7.24
N THR A 89 -6.13 -1.80 6.92
CA THR A 89 -4.73 -1.67 6.55
C THR A 89 -3.81 -2.06 7.70
N VAL A 90 -4.04 -1.54 8.91
CA VAL A 90 -3.17 -1.82 10.06
C VAL A 90 -3.31 -3.27 10.51
N VAL A 91 -4.55 -3.73 10.75
CA VAL A 91 -4.79 -5.10 11.23
C VAL A 91 -4.41 -6.13 10.18
N GLY A 92 -4.79 -5.92 8.92
CA GLY A 92 -4.47 -6.83 7.82
C GLY A 92 -2.97 -6.95 7.58
N THR A 93 -2.25 -5.82 7.59
CA THR A 93 -0.78 -5.82 7.46
C THR A 93 -0.11 -6.53 8.63
N PHE A 94 -0.51 -6.22 9.87
CA PHE A 94 0.08 -6.85 11.06
C PHE A 94 -0.14 -8.36 11.10
N VAL A 95 -1.39 -8.79 10.93
CA VAL A 95 -1.75 -10.22 10.93
C VAL A 95 -1.08 -10.94 9.76
N GLY A 96 -1.12 -10.36 8.57
CA GLY A 96 -0.50 -10.94 7.38
C GLY A 96 1.02 -11.08 7.51
N LEU A 97 1.71 -10.04 8.02
CA LEU A 97 3.16 -10.12 8.29
C LEU A 97 3.49 -11.21 9.29
N LEU A 98 2.71 -11.31 10.38
CA LEU A 98 2.94 -12.33 11.40
C LEU A 98 2.79 -13.74 10.79
N VAL A 99 1.67 -14.00 10.12
CA VAL A 99 1.40 -15.31 9.49
C VAL A 99 2.45 -15.65 8.44
N MET A 100 2.74 -14.71 7.51
CA MET A 100 3.71 -14.94 6.45
C MET A 100 5.14 -15.11 6.97
N SER A 101 5.54 -14.38 8.04
CA SER A 101 6.87 -14.53 8.63
C SER A 101 7.04 -15.86 9.34
N MET A 102 6.00 -16.35 10.05
CA MET A 102 6.00 -17.69 10.65
C MET A 102 6.09 -18.78 9.58
N PHE A 103 5.35 -18.61 8.49
CA PHE A 103 5.35 -19.54 7.37
C PHE A 103 6.71 -19.54 6.65
N ALA A 104 7.27 -18.37 6.37
CA ALA A 104 8.59 -18.18 5.78
C ALA A 104 9.71 -18.77 6.66
N TYR A 105 9.62 -18.59 7.98
CA TYR A 105 10.55 -19.20 8.94
C TYR A 105 10.51 -20.72 8.85
N SER A 106 9.32 -21.31 8.92
CA SER A 106 9.18 -22.77 8.83
C SER A 106 9.74 -23.31 7.52
N LEU A 107 9.49 -22.66 6.39
CA LEU A 107 10.00 -23.06 5.07
C LEU A 107 11.51 -22.81 4.90
N SER A 108 12.11 -21.94 5.70
CA SER A 108 13.56 -21.68 5.66
C SER A 108 14.37 -22.74 6.40
N ARG A 109 13.74 -23.52 7.31
CA ARG A 109 14.44 -24.52 8.15
C ARG A 109 14.73 -25.80 7.40
N PRO A 110 16.00 -26.25 7.29
CA PRO A 110 16.36 -27.51 6.61
C PRO A 110 15.71 -28.73 7.27
N GLN A 111 15.54 -28.70 8.59
CA GLN A 111 15.01 -29.80 9.40
C GLN A 111 13.49 -29.99 9.25
N PHE A 112 12.80 -29.00 8.67
CA PHE A 112 11.35 -29.07 8.49
C PHE A 112 10.98 -30.01 7.33
N ARG A 113 10.49 -31.19 7.65
CA ARG A 113 10.22 -32.28 6.68
C ARG A 113 9.24 -31.87 5.58
N MET A 114 8.23 -31.06 5.90
CA MET A 114 7.18 -30.66 4.95
C MET A 114 7.54 -29.44 4.09
N ARG A 115 8.76 -28.90 4.19
CA ARG A 115 9.16 -27.65 3.51
C ARG A 115 8.96 -27.67 1.99
N TYR A 116 9.24 -28.81 1.35
CA TYR A 116 9.06 -28.94 -0.11
C TYR A 116 7.59 -29.01 -0.50
N GLY A 117 6.79 -29.83 0.18
CA GLY A 117 5.36 -29.96 -0.09
C GLY A 117 4.61 -28.65 0.11
N LEU A 118 4.89 -27.92 1.21
CA LEU A 118 4.30 -26.62 1.47
C LEU A 118 4.79 -25.52 0.51
N SER A 119 6.05 -25.61 0.05
CA SER A 119 6.55 -24.69 -0.99
C SER A 119 5.81 -24.90 -2.31
N ILE A 120 5.53 -26.15 -2.70
CA ILE A 120 4.72 -26.46 -3.90
C ILE A 120 3.28 -25.98 -3.69
N TYR A 121 2.68 -26.24 -2.53
CA TYR A 121 1.35 -25.79 -2.19
C TYR A 121 1.20 -24.27 -2.31
N LEU A 122 2.20 -23.50 -1.87
CA LEU A 122 2.22 -22.04 -2.04
C LEU A 122 2.30 -21.59 -3.50
N LEU A 123 2.98 -22.36 -4.36
CA LEU A 123 3.14 -22.01 -5.77
C LEU A 123 1.85 -22.26 -6.57
N ILE A 124 1.00 -23.20 -6.13
CA ILE A 124 -0.24 -23.52 -6.84
C ILE A 124 -1.14 -22.30 -7.05
N PRO A 125 -1.50 -21.50 -6.00
CA PRO A 125 -2.34 -20.31 -6.20
C PRO A 125 -1.65 -19.20 -7.02
N MET A 126 -0.32 -19.19 -7.09
CA MET A 126 0.43 -18.25 -7.92
C MET A 126 0.32 -18.59 -9.41
N LEU A 127 0.32 -19.89 -9.75
CA LEU A 127 0.26 -20.37 -11.12
C LEU A 127 -1.19 -20.55 -11.62
N PHE A 128 -2.11 -20.91 -10.73
CA PHE A 128 -3.50 -21.20 -11.04
C PHE A 128 -4.42 -20.31 -10.23
N ASN A 129 -4.98 -19.30 -10.87
CA ASN A 129 -5.94 -18.41 -10.24
C ASN A 129 -7.36 -18.93 -10.50
N GLY A 130 -8.10 -19.26 -9.44
CA GLY A 130 -9.50 -19.70 -9.52
C GLY A 130 -10.49 -18.63 -9.98
N GLY A 131 -10.05 -17.37 -10.06
CA GLY A 131 -10.87 -16.24 -10.46
C GLY A 131 -11.75 -15.67 -9.35
N GLN A 132 -12.31 -14.50 -9.63
CA GLN A 132 -13.14 -13.76 -8.66
C GLN A 132 -14.48 -14.45 -8.37
N LEU A 133 -15.08 -15.07 -9.39
CA LEU A 133 -16.37 -15.74 -9.25
C LEU A 133 -16.28 -16.92 -8.28
N SER A 134 -15.26 -17.76 -8.43
CA SER A 134 -15.04 -18.91 -7.54
C SER A 134 -14.82 -18.46 -6.09
N SER A 135 -13.99 -17.43 -5.90
CA SER A 135 -13.74 -16.85 -4.59
C SER A 135 -15.03 -16.26 -3.98
N TYR A 136 -15.84 -15.57 -4.78
CA TYR A 136 -17.13 -15.02 -4.33
C TYR A 136 -18.07 -16.11 -3.84
N VAL A 137 -18.26 -17.17 -4.64
CA VAL A 137 -19.16 -18.28 -4.28
C VAL A 137 -18.70 -18.98 -2.99
N ILE A 138 -17.39 -19.22 -2.85
CA ILE A 138 -16.84 -19.88 -1.66
C ILE A 138 -17.02 -19.00 -0.42
N PHE A 139 -16.61 -17.73 -0.48
CA PHE A 139 -16.68 -16.85 0.69
C PHE A 139 -18.11 -16.50 1.10
N THR A 140 -19.02 -16.32 0.14
CA THR A 140 -20.40 -15.91 0.45
C THR A 140 -21.35 -17.09 0.59
N GLY A 141 -21.19 -18.15 -0.23
CA GLY A 141 -22.08 -19.29 -0.24
C GLY A 141 -21.68 -20.38 0.76
N VAL A 142 -20.37 -20.71 0.86
CA VAL A 142 -19.88 -21.78 1.75
C VAL A 142 -19.57 -21.25 3.14
N TYR A 143 -18.79 -20.16 3.23
CA TYR A 143 -18.37 -19.61 4.52
C TYR A 143 -19.34 -18.58 5.11
N HIS A 144 -20.36 -18.15 4.38
CA HIS A 144 -21.37 -17.17 4.79
C HIS A 144 -20.79 -15.86 5.38
N LEU A 145 -19.66 -15.41 4.84
CA LEU A 145 -18.93 -14.22 5.32
C LEU A 145 -19.36 -12.92 4.63
N LYS A 146 -20.43 -12.91 3.81
CA LYS A 146 -20.89 -11.70 3.12
C LYS A 146 -21.10 -10.55 4.10
N ASP A 147 -20.72 -9.33 3.69
CA ASP A 147 -20.76 -8.11 4.49
C ASP A 147 -19.92 -8.18 5.79
N SER A 148 -18.82 -8.94 5.77
CA SER A 148 -17.90 -9.08 6.90
C SER A 148 -16.59 -8.34 6.65
N MET A 149 -16.06 -7.64 7.68
CA MET A 149 -14.74 -7.02 7.66
C MET A 149 -13.62 -8.04 7.42
N LEU A 150 -13.84 -9.32 7.74
CA LEU A 150 -12.88 -10.39 7.48
C LEU A 150 -12.57 -10.55 5.99
N LEU A 151 -13.54 -10.29 5.10
CA LEU A 151 -13.34 -10.37 3.66
C LEU A 151 -12.54 -9.21 3.07
N LEU A 152 -12.32 -8.15 3.85
CA LEU A 152 -11.37 -7.10 3.50
C LEU A 152 -9.93 -7.46 3.90
N ILE A 153 -9.76 -8.43 4.82
CA ILE A 153 -8.46 -8.81 5.38
C ILE A 153 -7.96 -10.13 4.79
N LEU A 154 -8.76 -11.19 4.85
CA LEU A 154 -8.34 -12.55 4.55
C LEU A 154 -7.80 -12.75 3.12
N PRO A 155 -8.43 -12.23 2.04
CA PRO A 155 -7.97 -12.48 0.67
C PRO A 155 -6.56 -11.95 0.38
N ILE A 156 -6.13 -10.91 1.10
CA ILE A 156 -4.83 -10.24 0.91
C ILE A 156 -3.82 -10.69 1.98
N CYS A 157 -4.28 -11.37 3.06
CA CYS A 157 -3.50 -11.66 4.25
C CYS A 157 -2.22 -12.45 3.95
N VAL A 158 -2.27 -13.41 3.03
CA VAL A 158 -1.12 -14.24 2.65
C VAL A 158 -0.92 -14.20 1.15
N THR A 159 0.23 -13.70 0.72
CA THR A 159 0.64 -13.71 -0.68
C THR A 159 1.91 -14.53 -0.85
N THR A 160 1.92 -15.43 -1.82
CA THR A 160 3.06 -16.31 -2.09
C THR A 160 4.36 -15.53 -2.29
N MET A 161 4.32 -14.44 -3.05
CA MET A 161 5.50 -13.61 -3.34
C MET A 161 6.13 -13.05 -2.06
N ASN A 162 5.31 -12.54 -1.13
CA ASN A 162 5.80 -12.00 0.13
C ASN A 162 6.41 -13.09 1.02
N VAL A 163 5.82 -14.29 1.05
CA VAL A 163 6.40 -15.45 1.77
C VAL A 163 7.76 -15.82 1.19
N ILE A 164 7.91 -15.83 -0.14
CA ILE A 164 9.18 -16.12 -0.81
C ILE A 164 10.23 -15.06 -0.47
N ILE A 165 9.87 -13.77 -0.51
CA ILE A 165 10.77 -12.67 -0.14
C ILE A 165 11.27 -12.83 1.31
N LEU A 166 10.35 -13.07 2.25
CA LEU A 166 10.68 -13.26 3.66
C LEU A 166 11.55 -14.49 3.88
N ARG A 167 11.22 -15.62 3.24
CA ARG A 167 12.02 -16.86 3.29
C ARG A 167 13.43 -16.64 2.75
N THR A 168 13.55 -16.03 1.58
CA THR A 168 14.85 -15.76 0.94
C THR A 168 15.72 -14.86 1.82
N TYR A 169 15.11 -13.86 2.46
CA TYR A 169 15.81 -13.00 3.42
C TYR A 169 16.35 -13.81 4.62
N ILE A 170 15.54 -14.68 5.22
CA ILE A 170 15.97 -15.52 6.33
C ILE A 170 17.16 -16.38 5.91
N GLN A 171 17.10 -17.05 4.75
CA GLN A 171 18.13 -17.93 4.26
C GLN A 171 19.45 -17.23 3.92
N ASN A 172 19.38 -16.00 3.40
CA ASN A 172 20.57 -15.29 2.93
C ASN A 172 21.18 -14.33 3.95
N SER A 173 20.39 -13.83 4.91
CA SER A 173 20.80 -12.73 5.79
C SER A 173 20.92 -13.13 7.25
N ILE A 174 20.38 -14.28 7.65
CA ILE A 174 20.47 -14.77 9.03
C ILE A 174 21.34 -16.03 9.03
N PRO A 175 22.54 -15.98 9.68
CA PRO A 175 23.44 -17.13 9.77
C PRO A 175 22.78 -18.33 10.46
N GLU A 176 22.96 -19.52 9.93
CA GLU A 176 22.39 -20.75 10.51
C GLU A 176 23.01 -21.07 11.87
N GLU A 177 24.28 -20.72 12.06
CA GLU A 177 25.02 -20.89 13.31
C GLU A 177 24.36 -20.19 14.50
N LEU A 178 23.69 -19.05 14.25
CA LEU A 178 22.94 -18.32 15.28
C LEU A 178 21.74 -19.13 15.78
N MET A 179 21.11 -19.86 14.87
CA MET A 179 19.95 -20.69 15.19
C MET A 179 20.39 -21.99 15.90
N ASP A 180 21.54 -22.54 15.52
CA ASP A 180 22.12 -23.73 16.15
C ASP A 180 22.62 -23.40 17.57
N ALA A 181 23.25 -22.25 17.78
CA ALA A 181 23.62 -21.78 19.11
C ALA A 181 22.38 -21.66 20.02
N ALA A 182 21.29 -21.05 19.53
CA ALA A 182 20.04 -20.95 20.30
C ALA A 182 19.47 -22.31 20.66
N ARG A 183 19.62 -23.31 19.79
CA ARG A 183 19.16 -24.68 20.05
C ARG A 183 20.04 -25.37 21.11
N ILE A 184 21.36 -25.15 21.08
CA ILE A 184 22.28 -25.63 22.11
C ILE A 184 21.93 -25.03 23.48
N ASP A 185 21.53 -23.74 23.51
CA ASP A 185 21.05 -23.04 24.70
C ASP A 185 19.63 -23.47 25.16
N GLY A 186 19.04 -24.50 24.51
CA GLY A 186 17.73 -25.05 24.86
C GLY A 186 16.55 -24.21 24.38
N ALA A 187 16.73 -23.25 23.47
CA ALA A 187 15.64 -22.49 22.91
C ALA A 187 14.79 -23.35 21.94
N GLY A 188 13.51 -23.46 22.19
CA GLY A 188 12.55 -24.06 21.26
C GLY A 188 12.31 -23.16 20.03
N GLU A 189 11.70 -23.72 18.98
CA GLU A 189 11.46 -23.03 17.69
C GLU A 189 10.68 -21.72 17.84
N TYR A 190 9.67 -21.64 18.72
CA TYR A 190 8.91 -20.41 19.02
C TYR A 190 9.82 -19.31 19.60
N ARG A 191 10.69 -19.68 20.54
CA ARG A 191 11.62 -18.73 21.17
C ARG A 191 12.63 -18.23 20.13
N THR A 192 13.17 -19.13 19.33
CA THR A 192 14.10 -18.81 18.25
C THR A 192 13.44 -17.88 17.22
N PHE A 193 12.19 -18.13 16.85
CA PHE A 193 11.47 -17.27 15.94
C PHE A 193 11.23 -15.87 16.51
N PHE A 194 10.59 -15.74 17.68
CA PHE A 194 10.17 -14.43 18.21
C PHE A 194 11.34 -13.61 18.76
N GLN A 195 12.34 -14.24 19.39
CA GLN A 195 13.43 -13.52 20.06
C GLN A 195 14.65 -13.30 19.17
N ILE A 196 14.88 -14.12 18.14
CA ILE A 196 16.06 -14.04 17.28
C ILE A 196 15.67 -13.68 15.85
N THR A 197 14.88 -14.53 15.19
CA THR A 197 14.60 -14.38 13.75
C THR A 197 13.77 -13.13 13.46
N LEU A 198 12.64 -12.95 14.12
CA LEU A 198 11.71 -11.84 13.88
C LEU A 198 12.36 -10.46 14.09
N PRO A 199 13.16 -10.22 15.16
CA PRO A 199 13.91 -8.98 15.30
C PRO A 199 14.94 -8.72 14.20
N LEU A 200 15.62 -9.76 13.72
CA LEU A 200 16.60 -9.64 12.63
C LEU A 200 15.92 -9.39 11.27
N MET A 201 14.67 -9.81 11.11
CA MET A 201 13.87 -9.56 9.90
C MET A 201 13.30 -8.14 9.81
N LYS A 202 13.48 -7.27 10.80
CA LYS A 202 12.88 -5.92 10.82
C LYS A 202 13.00 -5.14 9.51
N PRO A 203 14.15 -5.12 8.80
CA PRO A 203 14.28 -4.36 7.55
C PRO A 203 13.35 -4.90 6.45
N THR A 204 13.31 -6.22 6.27
CA THR A 204 12.47 -6.84 5.23
C THR A 204 10.99 -6.85 5.62
N LEU A 205 10.67 -7.00 6.92
CA LEU A 205 9.31 -6.87 7.42
C LEU A 205 8.75 -5.47 7.18
N ALA A 206 9.56 -4.42 7.34
CA ALA A 206 9.13 -3.06 7.04
C ALA A 206 8.87 -2.86 5.54
N ALA A 207 9.70 -3.44 4.67
CA ALA A 207 9.51 -3.36 3.22
C ALA A 207 8.24 -4.11 2.77
N VAL A 208 8.10 -5.37 3.16
CA VAL A 208 6.91 -6.18 2.85
C VAL A 208 5.66 -5.59 3.49
N GLY A 209 5.77 -5.08 4.73
CA GLY A 209 4.68 -4.42 5.43
C GLY A 209 4.17 -3.18 4.71
N PHE A 210 5.05 -2.36 4.16
CA PHE A 210 4.65 -1.22 3.35
C PHE A 210 3.95 -1.65 2.06
N MET A 211 4.47 -2.67 1.36
CA MET A 211 3.81 -3.21 0.17
C MET A 211 2.40 -3.71 0.49
N MET A 212 2.23 -4.46 1.58
CA MET A 212 0.93 -4.93 2.04
C MET A 212 0.01 -3.78 2.45
N ALA A 213 0.51 -2.83 3.24
CA ALA A 213 -0.27 -1.68 3.66
C ALA A 213 -0.80 -0.88 2.46
N THR A 214 0.03 -0.70 1.43
CA THR A 214 -0.37 -0.06 0.17
C THR A 214 -1.43 -0.89 -0.57
N THR A 215 -1.31 -2.21 -0.58
CA THR A 215 -2.31 -3.10 -1.20
C THR A 215 -3.65 -3.00 -0.48
N TYR A 216 -3.68 -3.08 0.85
CA TYR A 216 -4.90 -2.89 1.64
C TYR A 216 -5.52 -1.50 1.48
N TRP A 217 -4.67 -0.47 1.48
CA TRP A 217 -5.12 0.91 1.31
C TRP A 217 -5.86 1.14 -0.01
N ASN A 218 -5.40 0.48 -1.07
CA ASN A 218 -5.94 0.62 -2.43
C ASN A 218 -7.00 -0.43 -2.79
N ASP A 219 -7.35 -1.35 -1.88
CA ASP A 219 -8.31 -2.42 -2.18
C ASP A 219 -9.75 -1.90 -2.21
N TRP A 220 -10.23 -1.68 -3.42
CA TRP A 220 -11.63 -1.41 -3.68
C TRP A 220 -12.38 -2.64 -4.20
N GLN A 221 -11.68 -3.61 -4.78
CA GLN A 221 -12.25 -4.76 -5.46
C GLN A 221 -12.96 -5.72 -4.49
N ASN A 222 -12.27 -6.14 -3.42
CA ASN A 222 -12.88 -6.98 -2.40
C ASN A 222 -14.02 -6.24 -1.69
N ALA A 223 -13.83 -4.93 -1.43
CA ALA A 223 -14.87 -4.11 -0.84
C ALA A 223 -16.12 -4.02 -1.75
N TYR A 224 -15.94 -3.88 -3.06
CA TYR A 224 -17.04 -3.81 -4.03
C TYR A 224 -17.81 -5.13 -4.12
N LEU A 225 -17.10 -6.27 -4.06
CA LEU A 225 -17.69 -7.59 -4.16
C LEU A 225 -18.43 -8.03 -2.90
N TYR A 226 -17.88 -7.71 -1.73
CA TYR A 226 -18.32 -8.35 -0.48
C TYR A 226 -19.03 -7.42 0.49
N ILE A 227 -18.85 -6.07 0.41
CA ILE A 227 -19.37 -5.12 1.39
C ILE A 227 -20.62 -4.39 0.88
N GLU A 228 -21.71 -4.55 1.61
CA GLU A 228 -22.99 -3.88 1.34
C GLU A 228 -23.26 -2.71 2.30
N SER A 229 -22.97 -2.92 3.59
CA SER A 229 -23.23 -1.93 4.64
C SER A 229 -22.38 -0.66 4.50
N LYS A 230 -23.00 0.51 4.53
CA LYS A 230 -22.31 1.82 4.47
C LYS A 230 -21.26 1.98 5.58
N SER A 231 -21.52 1.43 6.76
CA SER A 231 -20.62 1.52 7.92
C SER A 231 -19.31 0.75 7.77
N LYS A 232 -19.25 -0.24 6.85
CA LYS A 232 -18.08 -1.09 6.59
C LYS A 232 -17.36 -0.75 5.28
N GLN A 233 -17.80 0.30 4.58
CA GLN A 233 -17.22 0.67 3.30
C GLN A 233 -15.86 1.35 3.47
N PRO A 234 -14.77 0.80 2.88
CA PRO A 234 -13.48 1.47 2.82
C PRO A 234 -13.53 2.72 1.95
N LEU A 235 -12.54 3.59 2.13
CA LEU A 235 -12.41 4.86 1.44
C LEU A 235 -12.45 4.72 -0.09
N GLN A 236 -11.69 3.80 -0.66
CA GLN A 236 -11.61 3.57 -2.10
C GLN A 236 -12.99 3.24 -2.70
N LEU A 237 -13.74 2.35 -2.04
CA LEU A 237 -15.10 2.01 -2.50
C LEU A 237 -16.04 3.21 -2.42
N LEU A 238 -15.98 4.00 -1.34
CA LEU A 238 -16.80 5.20 -1.19
C LEU A 238 -16.52 6.18 -2.34
N LEU A 239 -15.25 6.45 -2.64
CA LEU A 239 -14.86 7.40 -3.67
C LEU A 239 -15.28 6.96 -5.07
N ILE A 240 -15.17 5.66 -5.39
CA ILE A 240 -15.69 5.09 -6.63
C ILE A 240 -17.22 5.28 -6.72
N LYS A 241 -17.95 5.06 -5.61
CA LYS A 241 -19.39 5.28 -5.58
C LYS A 241 -19.75 6.75 -5.78
N ILE A 242 -19.00 7.69 -5.21
CA ILE A 242 -19.18 9.14 -5.42
C ILE A 242 -18.97 9.47 -6.90
N GLN A 243 -17.89 9.00 -7.52
CA GLN A 243 -17.62 9.22 -8.94
C GLN A 243 -18.75 8.68 -9.82
N LYS A 244 -19.17 7.43 -9.60
CA LYS A 244 -20.32 6.85 -10.34
C LYS A 244 -21.60 7.62 -10.15
N SER A 245 -21.84 8.16 -8.95
CA SER A 245 -23.03 9.01 -8.70
C SER A 245 -22.97 10.29 -9.51
N ILE A 246 -21.80 10.94 -9.61
CA ILE A 246 -21.59 12.13 -10.43
C ILE A 246 -21.81 11.81 -11.91
N GLU A 247 -21.23 10.71 -12.40
CA GLU A 247 -21.42 10.24 -13.80
C GLU A 247 -22.90 9.97 -14.11
N THR A 248 -23.60 9.31 -13.20
CA THR A 248 -25.04 9.04 -13.35
C THR A 248 -25.87 10.32 -13.40
N LEU A 249 -25.52 11.33 -12.57
CA LEU A 249 -26.15 12.63 -12.63
C LEU A 249 -25.92 13.27 -14.01
N LEU A 250 -24.71 13.25 -14.53
CA LEU A 250 -24.38 13.85 -15.84
C LEU A 250 -25.06 13.16 -17.02
N SER A 251 -25.27 11.84 -16.93
CA SER A 251 -25.97 11.08 -18.00
C SER A 251 -27.49 11.32 -18.00
N ASN A 252 -28.05 11.84 -16.91
CA ASN A 252 -29.47 12.09 -16.79
C ASN A 252 -29.83 13.48 -17.40
N LYS A 253 -30.53 13.48 -18.54
CA LYS A 253 -30.94 14.69 -19.24
C LYS A 253 -31.97 15.56 -18.50
N ASN A 254 -32.63 15.02 -17.48
CA ASN A 254 -33.72 15.67 -16.74
C ASN A 254 -33.31 16.05 -15.30
N ILE A 255 -32.09 16.54 -15.09
CA ILE A 255 -31.66 16.98 -13.75
C ILE A 255 -32.43 18.25 -13.36
N PRO A 256 -33.09 18.28 -12.19
CA PRO A 256 -33.74 19.52 -11.70
C PRO A 256 -32.71 20.64 -11.54
N SER A 257 -33.06 21.84 -12.01
CA SER A 257 -32.18 23.01 -11.89
C SER A 257 -31.78 23.34 -10.45
N ALA A 258 -32.61 23.01 -9.47
CA ALA A 258 -32.29 23.10 -8.05
C ALA A 258 -31.10 22.26 -7.62
N VAL A 259 -30.89 21.04 -8.19
CA VAL A 259 -29.75 20.18 -7.93
C VAL A 259 -28.47 20.79 -8.50
N ILE A 260 -28.56 21.35 -9.72
CA ILE A 260 -27.43 22.03 -10.36
C ILE A 260 -27.06 23.29 -9.58
N ALA A 261 -28.04 24.08 -9.16
CA ALA A 261 -27.82 25.29 -8.33
C ALA A 261 -27.16 24.94 -6.98
N ALA A 262 -27.61 23.86 -6.32
CA ALA A 262 -27.02 23.38 -5.07
C ALA A 262 -25.57 22.91 -5.21
N MET A 263 -25.13 22.55 -6.44
CA MET A 263 -23.75 22.16 -6.76
C MET A 263 -22.90 23.34 -7.27
N GLY A 264 -23.38 24.57 -7.17
CA GLY A 264 -22.63 25.74 -7.60
C GLY A 264 -22.80 26.08 -9.09
N GLY A 265 -23.94 25.71 -9.71
CA GLY A 265 -24.28 26.03 -11.09
C GLY A 265 -23.65 25.10 -12.16
N SER A 266 -22.83 24.15 -11.77
CA SER A 266 -22.30 23.06 -12.61
C SER A 266 -22.06 21.80 -11.78
N ILE A 267 -22.18 20.64 -12.42
CA ILE A 267 -21.81 19.36 -11.76
C ILE A 267 -20.28 19.19 -11.90
N PRO A 268 -19.56 19.24 -10.78
CA PRO A 268 -18.10 19.15 -10.81
C PRO A 268 -17.68 17.69 -11.04
N GLN A 269 -17.41 17.32 -12.29
CA GLN A 269 -16.97 15.97 -12.64
C GLN A 269 -15.46 15.82 -12.52
N TRP A 270 -14.72 16.62 -13.27
CA TRP A 270 -13.27 16.51 -13.37
C TRP A 270 -12.58 16.96 -12.09
N SER A 271 -12.99 18.11 -11.56
CA SER A 271 -12.44 18.63 -10.32
C SER A 271 -12.76 17.73 -9.11
N ALA A 272 -13.96 17.13 -9.04
CA ALA A 272 -14.27 16.15 -8.00
C ALA A 272 -13.45 14.85 -8.14
N THR A 273 -13.22 14.39 -9.38
CA THR A 273 -12.33 13.23 -9.60
C THR A 273 -10.92 13.53 -9.11
N MET A 274 -10.36 14.70 -9.42
CA MET A 274 -9.04 15.08 -8.92
C MET A 274 -9.02 15.28 -7.41
N ALA A 275 -10.09 15.80 -6.81
CA ALA A 275 -10.23 15.91 -5.36
C ALA A 275 -10.23 14.53 -4.68
N THR A 276 -10.88 13.50 -5.27
CA THR A 276 -10.83 12.14 -4.71
C THR A 276 -9.41 11.59 -4.70
N VAL A 277 -8.61 11.85 -5.74
CA VAL A 277 -7.20 11.43 -5.82
C VAL A 277 -6.38 12.04 -4.68
N ILE A 278 -6.57 13.34 -4.39
CA ILE A 278 -5.87 14.01 -3.27
C ILE A 278 -6.22 13.36 -1.93
N ILE A 279 -7.49 13.09 -1.70
CA ILE A 279 -7.99 12.47 -0.47
C ILE A 279 -7.38 11.07 -0.27
N VAL A 280 -7.23 10.29 -1.35
CA VAL A 280 -6.62 8.95 -1.29
C VAL A 280 -5.12 9.01 -1.06
N ILE A 281 -4.41 9.87 -1.81
CA ILE A 281 -2.94 9.93 -1.81
C ILE A 281 -2.41 10.61 -0.56
N GLY A 282 -3.13 11.58 0.01
CA GLY A 282 -2.66 12.38 1.14
C GLY A 282 -2.08 11.56 2.29
N PRO A 283 -2.82 10.62 2.89
CA PRO A 283 -2.30 9.79 3.97
C PRO A 283 -1.10 8.92 3.58
N VAL A 284 -1.05 8.44 2.34
CA VAL A 284 0.09 7.63 1.83
C VAL A 284 1.35 8.47 1.74
N ILE A 285 1.25 9.71 1.24
CA ILE A 285 2.39 10.66 1.20
C ILE A 285 2.91 10.95 2.60
N ILE A 286 2.01 11.12 3.59
CA ILE A 286 2.39 11.37 4.99
C ILE A 286 3.06 10.12 5.61
N ALA A 287 2.57 8.93 5.29
CA ALA A 287 3.11 7.68 5.81
C ALA A 287 4.48 7.30 5.20
N TYR A 288 4.72 7.63 3.92
CA TYR A 288 5.91 7.20 3.18
C TYR A 288 7.25 7.53 3.87
N PRO A 289 7.53 8.74 4.40
CA PRO A 289 8.80 9.07 5.05
C PRO A 289 9.15 8.17 6.24
N PHE A 290 8.14 7.64 6.94
CA PHE A 290 8.36 6.73 8.07
C PHE A 290 8.92 5.38 7.61
N PHE A 291 8.53 4.92 6.43
CA PHE A 291 8.99 3.66 5.85
C PHE A 291 10.28 3.81 5.05
N GLN A 292 10.52 4.96 4.41
CA GLN A 292 11.68 5.23 3.55
C GLN A 292 13.02 4.87 4.21
N LYS A 293 13.20 5.18 5.51
CA LYS A 293 14.41 4.86 6.26
C LYS A 293 14.76 3.37 6.33
N TYR A 294 13.73 2.51 6.25
CA TYR A 294 13.92 1.06 6.27
C TYR A 294 14.24 0.51 4.88
N PHE A 295 13.68 1.09 3.81
CA PHE A 295 13.99 0.72 2.44
C PHE A 295 15.47 0.98 2.10
N VAL A 296 16.00 2.15 2.46
CA VAL A 296 17.39 2.50 2.21
C VAL A 296 18.34 1.52 2.91
N LYS A 297 18.01 1.05 4.11
CA LYS A 297 18.82 0.06 4.85
C LYS A 297 18.64 -1.37 4.35
N GLY A 298 17.42 -1.74 3.95
CA GLY A 298 17.11 -3.13 3.54
C GLY A 298 17.66 -3.50 2.16
N LEU A 299 17.64 -2.57 1.19
CA LEU A 299 18.15 -2.80 -0.16
C LEU A 299 19.68 -2.85 -0.23
N THR A 300 20.38 -2.19 0.71
CA THR A 300 21.85 -2.19 0.74
C THR A 300 22.46 -3.46 1.35
N VAL A 301 21.74 -4.19 2.20
CA VAL A 301 22.23 -5.43 2.83
C VAL A 301 22.35 -6.58 1.80
N GLY A 302 21.54 -6.57 0.73
CA GLY A 302 21.62 -7.55 -0.36
C GLY A 302 22.70 -7.27 -1.42
N SER A 303 23.24 -6.05 -1.48
CA SER A 303 24.18 -5.61 -2.53
C SER A 303 25.67 -5.66 -2.12
N VAL A 304 26.00 -5.99 -0.88
CA VAL A 304 27.37 -5.99 -0.35
C VAL A 304 27.92 -7.44 -0.18
N LYS A 305 27.57 -8.35 -1.08
CA LYS A 305 28.28 -9.61 -1.29
C LYS A 305 28.78 -9.65 -2.74
N GLY A 306 29.81 -8.88 -3.01
CA GLY A 306 30.65 -8.93 -4.18
C GLY A 306 32.03 -8.52 -3.77
#